data_5f190dc3cf3cd14a80a5e09a569836e1
#
_entry.id   5f190dc3cf3cd14a80a5e09a569836e1
#
_cell.length_a   1.000
_cell.length_b   1.000
_cell.length_c   1.000
_cell.angle_alpha   90.00
_cell.angle_beta   90.00
_cell.angle_gamma   90.00
#
_symmetry.space_group_name_H-M   'P 1'
#
loop_
_entity.id
_entity.type
_entity.pdbx_description
1 polymer ?
#
loop_
_entity_poly.entity_id
_entity_poly.type
_entity_poly.pdbx_seq_one_letter_code
_entity_poly.pdbx_strand_id
1 'polypeptide(L)'
;MSANRFLLGFAAAFLGVLFFHQSTITFFHGMGWSPNPAFRQTPIPPFGVPQLWNACFWGGLWGILFAWLVDKRPAMLPLPVFAVLFCLALPLVLGAWVVVPLIKGNPMFANGNTVAMWRSLGIYTVWGLGLALFWRGLPLMFRRG
;
A
#
# COMPACT_ATOMS: atom_id res chain seq x y z
N MET A 1 8.31 -21.83 3.76
CA MET A 1 8.66 -20.39 3.84
C MET A 1 8.84 -20.04 5.31
N SER A 2 9.91 -19.32 5.66
CA SER A 2 10.18 -18.97 7.06
C SER A 2 9.27 -17.83 7.54
N ALA A 3 8.88 -17.84 8.83
CA ALA A 3 8.10 -16.76 9.45
C ALA A 3 8.75 -15.37 9.25
N ASN A 4 10.09 -15.30 9.26
CA ASN A 4 10.86 -14.09 9.03
C ASN A 4 10.57 -13.42 7.68
N ARG A 5 10.17 -14.20 6.67
CA ARG A 5 9.86 -13.68 5.34
C ARG A 5 8.51 -12.97 5.32
N PHE A 6 7.51 -13.50 6.01
CA PHE A 6 6.21 -12.84 6.15
C PHE A 6 6.31 -11.55 6.98
N LEU A 7 7.12 -11.58 8.04
CA LEU A 7 7.44 -10.38 8.81
C LEU A 7 8.15 -9.33 7.97
N LEU A 8 9.09 -9.74 7.11
CA LEU A 8 9.74 -8.84 6.17
C LEU A 8 8.72 -8.22 5.20
N GLY A 9 7.81 -9.02 4.65
CA GLY A 9 6.74 -8.53 3.77
C GLY A 9 5.84 -7.52 4.47
N PHE A 10 5.40 -7.85 5.69
CA PHE A 10 4.61 -6.94 6.51
C PHE A 10 5.35 -5.61 6.75
N ALA A 11 6.61 -5.67 7.22
CA ALA A 11 7.41 -4.48 7.51
C ALA A 11 7.67 -3.63 6.26
N ALA A 12 8.02 -4.27 5.14
CA ALA A 12 8.30 -3.57 3.88
C ALA A 12 7.06 -2.82 3.36
N ALA A 13 5.90 -3.44 3.39
CA ALA A 13 4.65 -2.81 2.95
C ALA A 13 4.15 -1.75 3.93
N PHE A 14 4.24 -2.00 5.24
CA PHE A 14 3.93 -1.03 6.28
C PHE A 14 4.75 0.27 6.12
N LEU A 15 6.07 0.13 5.99
CA LEU A 15 6.97 1.27 5.76
C LEU A 15 6.72 1.92 4.40
N GLY A 16 6.38 1.13 3.39
CA GLY A 16 5.95 1.64 2.09
C GLY A 16 4.72 2.54 2.18
N VAL A 17 3.73 2.17 3.01
CA VAL A 17 2.58 3.05 3.28
C VAL A 17 3.03 4.31 4.02
N LEU A 18 3.79 4.15 5.08
CA LEU A 18 4.20 5.27 5.94
C LEU A 18 5.01 6.32 5.19
N PHE A 19 5.95 5.90 4.35
CA PHE A 19 6.86 6.83 3.67
C PHE A 19 6.45 7.16 2.23
N PHE A 20 6.02 6.21 1.43
CA PHE A 20 5.75 6.42 0.00
C PHE A 20 4.28 6.76 -0.29
N HIS A 21 3.34 5.99 0.24
CA HIS A 21 1.92 6.25 0.05
C HIS A 21 1.51 7.61 0.68
N GLN A 22 1.94 7.88 1.91
CA GLN A 22 1.62 9.13 2.59
C GLN A 22 2.31 10.34 1.95
N SER A 23 3.56 10.22 1.50
CA SER A 23 4.26 11.29 0.80
C SER A 23 3.58 11.65 -0.53
N THR A 24 3.05 10.66 -1.24
CA THR A 24 2.28 10.91 -2.47
C THR A 24 0.99 11.66 -2.19
N ILE A 25 0.29 11.31 -1.09
CA ILE A 25 -0.89 12.06 -0.66
C ILE A 25 -0.52 13.50 -0.29
N THR A 26 0.61 13.71 0.42
CA THR A 26 1.12 15.05 0.75
C THR A 26 1.34 15.87 -0.52
N PHE A 27 1.99 15.29 -1.53
CA PHE A 27 2.24 15.94 -2.80
C PHE A 27 0.93 16.31 -3.51
N PHE A 28 -0.01 15.38 -3.63
CA PHE A 28 -1.31 15.63 -4.27
C PHE A 28 -2.16 16.64 -3.48
N HIS A 29 -2.09 16.63 -2.16
CA HIS A 29 -2.79 17.62 -1.33
C HIS A 29 -2.21 19.02 -1.53
N GLY A 30 -0.89 19.15 -1.57
CA GLY A 30 -0.21 20.42 -1.86
C GLY A 30 -0.55 20.99 -3.24
N MET A 31 -0.85 20.14 -4.22
CA MET A 31 -1.32 20.55 -5.55
C MET A 31 -2.84 20.80 -5.64
N GLY A 32 -3.58 20.63 -4.55
CA GLY A 32 -5.04 20.75 -4.54
C GLY A 32 -5.78 19.56 -5.16
N TRP A 33 -5.08 18.46 -5.48
CA TRP A 33 -5.69 17.26 -6.09
C TRP A 33 -6.27 16.29 -5.06
N SER A 34 -5.82 16.34 -3.81
CA SER A 34 -6.36 15.54 -2.72
C SER A 34 -7.10 16.43 -1.72
N PRO A 35 -8.38 16.14 -1.41
CA PRO A 35 -9.14 16.93 -0.46
C PRO A 35 -8.64 16.77 0.99
N ASN A 36 -8.01 15.62 1.27
CA ASN A 36 -7.55 15.29 2.62
C ASN A 36 -6.03 15.29 2.69
N PRO A 37 -5.44 15.82 3.79
CA PRO A 37 -4.00 15.74 4.02
C PRO A 37 -3.57 14.30 4.32
N ALA A 38 -2.25 14.04 4.18
CA ALA A 38 -1.62 12.82 4.62
C ALA A 38 -1.49 12.75 6.16
N PHE A 39 -1.03 11.62 6.66
CA PHE A 39 -0.71 11.37 8.08
C PHE A 39 -1.86 11.65 9.05
N ARG A 40 -3.10 11.41 8.61
CA ARG A 40 -4.29 11.69 9.43
C ARG A 40 -4.33 10.82 10.68
N GLN A 41 -4.49 11.48 11.83
CA GLN A 41 -4.63 10.85 13.14
C GLN A 41 -6.08 10.72 13.60
N THR A 42 -7.05 11.02 12.73
CA THR A 42 -8.48 10.88 13.04
C THR A 42 -8.78 9.42 13.39
N PRO A 43 -9.36 9.15 14.58
CA PRO A 43 -9.78 7.81 14.96
C PRO A 43 -10.86 7.28 14.00
N ILE A 44 -10.77 6.01 13.63
CA ILE A 44 -11.77 5.37 12.78
C ILE A 44 -12.44 4.18 13.48
N PRO A 45 -13.73 3.96 13.25
CA PRO A 45 -14.45 2.79 13.76
C PRO A 45 -13.84 1.48 13.24
N PRO A 46 -14.05 0.35 13.95
CA PRO A 46 -14.74 0.21 15.23
C PRO A 46 -13.84 0.44 16.46
N PHE A 47 -12.52 0.42 16.33
CA PHE A 47 -11.58 0.40 17.45
C PHE A 47 -10.96 1.76 17.79
N GLY A 48 -11.31 2.82 17.09
CA GLY A 48 -10.73 4.14 17.32
C GLY A 48 -9.25 4.26 16.95
N VAL A 49 -8.74 3.36 16.13
CA VAL A 49 -7.33 3.41 15.66
C VAL A 49 -7.17 4.61 14.72
N PRO A 50 -6.12 5.44 14.88
CA PRO A 50 -5.85 6.52 13.94
C PRO A 50 -5.72 6.03 12.51
N GLN A 51 -6.28 6.78 11.55
CA GLN A 51 -6.36 6.39 10.15
C GLN A 51 -5.00 6.02 9.54
N LEU A 52 -3.93 6.74 9.90
CA LEU A 52 -2.57 6.43 9.45
C LEU A 52 -2.15 5.00 9.81
N TRP A 53 -2.26 4.66 11.09
CA TRP A 53 -1.82 3.35 11.60
C TRP A 53 -2.71 2.22 11.08
N ASN A 54 -3.99 2.49 10.92
CA ASN A 54 -4.90 1.55 10.27
C ASN A 54 -4.47 1.29 8.80
N ALA A 55 -4.15 2.33 8.04
CA ALA A 55 -3.67 2.16 6.66
C ALA A 55 -2.34 1.39 6.60
N CYS A 56 -1.38 1.71 7.50
CA CYS A 56 -0.11 1.00 7.58
C CYS A 56 -0.29 -0.49 7.94
N PHE A 57 -1.18 -0.80 8.88
CA PHE A 57 -1.48 -2.17 9.28
C PHE A 57 -2.07 -2.99 8.12
N TRP A 58 -3.09 -2.48 7.46
CA TRP A 58 -3.68 -3.14 6.30
C TRP A 58 -2.69 -3.27 5.15
N GLY A 59 -1.87 -2.25 4.92
CA GLY A 59 -0.75 -2.32 3.98
C GLY A 59 0.21 -3.43 4.33
N GLY A 60 0.55 -3.59 5.62
CA GLY A 60 1.39 -4.68 6.12
C GLY A 60 0.80 -6.07 5.84
N LEU A 61 -0.52 -6.24 6.02
CA LEU A 61 -1.20 -7.51 5.70
C LEU A 61 -1.09 -7.83 4.19
N TRP A 62 -1.25 -6.86 3.31
CA TRP A 62 -0.99 -7.03 1.89
C TRP A 62 0.48 -7.41 1.62
N GLY A 63 1.41 -6.89 2.42
CA GLY A 63 2.82 -7.26 2.36
C GLY A 63 3.10 -8.72 2.68
N ILE A 64 2.32 -9.36 3.57
CA ILE A 64 2.38 -10.80 3.81
C ILE A 64 2.02 -11.57 2.55
N LEU A 65 0.93 -11.17 1.89
CA LEU A 65 0.52 -11.77 0.60
C LEU A 65 1.57 -11.54 -0.49
N PHE A 66 2.16 -10.34 -0.54
CA PHE A 66 3.27 -10.04 -1.45
C PHE A 66 4.45 -10.99 -1.22
N ALA A 67 4.85 -11.23 0.03
CA ALA A 67 5.93 -12.15 0.38
C ALA A 67 5.70 -13.58 -0.11
N TRP A 68 4.43 -14.01 -0.17
CA TRP A 68 4.05 -15.32 -0.70
C TRP A 68 4.07 -15.36 -2.24
N LEU A 69 3.71 -14.25 -2.90
CA LEU A 69 3.59 -14.18 -4.36
C LEU A 69 4.90 -13.83 -5.05
N VAL A 70 5.79 -13.09 -4.41
CA VAL A 70 6.99 -12.51 -5.06
C VAL A 70 7.92 -13.55 -5.67
N ASP A 71 8.00 -14.77 -5.12
CA ASP A 71 8.80 -15.87 -5.68
C ASP A 71 8.14 -16.53 -6.88
N LYS A 72 6.85 -16.37 -7.03
CA LYS A 72 6.08 -16.92 -8.14
C LYS A 72 6.06 -15.99 -9.35
N ARG A 73 6.67 -14.79 -9.22
CA ARG A 73 6.71 -13.85 -10.33
C ARG A 73 7.52 -14.43 -11.51
N PRO A 74 7.13 -14.15 -12.76
CA PRO A 74 7.92 -14.50 -13.92
C PRO A 74 9.35 -13.93 -13.81
N ALA A 75 10.37 -14.73 -14.19
CA ALA A 75 11.77 -14.32 -14.07
C ALA A 75 12.09 -13.04 -14.87
N MET A 76 11.41 -12.84 -16.00
CA MET A 76 11.55 -11.65 -16.83
C MET A 76 10.90 -10.38 -16.24
N LEU A 77 10.10 -10.50 -15.18
CA LEU A 77 9.40 -9.36 -14.57
C LEU A 77 10.26 -8.77 -13.45
N PRO A 78 10.81 -7.54 -13.59
CA PRO A 78 11.60 -6.91 -12.55
C PRO A 78 10.78 -6.72 -11.26
N LEU A 79 11.44 -6.85 -10.11
CA LEU A 79 10.77 -6.72 -8.82
C LEU A 79 9.97 -5.41 -8.65
N PRO A 80 10.49 -4.22 -9.01
CA PRO A 80 9.70 -2.99 -8.88
C PRO A 80 8.42 -3.02 -9.72
N VAL A 81 8.49 -3.53 -10.93
CA VAL A 81 7.32 -3.66 -11.81
C VAL A 81 6.31 -4.64 -11.21
N PHE A 82 6.77 -5.79 -10.72
CA PHE A 82 5.90 -6.76 -10.06
C PHE A 82 5.22 -6.15 -8.82
N ALA A 83 5.96 -5.42 -7.99
CA ALA A 83 5.42 -4.78 -6.78
C ALA A 83 4.36 -3.70 -7.12
N VAL A 84 4.59 -2.91 -8.16
CA VAL A 84 3.61 -1.94 -8.66
C VAL A 84 2.35 -2.64 -9.16
N LEU A 85 2.48 -3.65 -10.04
CA LEU A 85 1.34 -4.41 -10.54
C LEU A 85 0.57 -5.10 -9.40
N PHE A 86 1.27 -5.65 -8.42
CA PHE A 86 0.67 -6.22 -7.21
C PHE A 86 -0.16 -5.17 -6.46
N CYS A 87 0.41 -3.99 -6.18
CA CYS A 87 -0.27 -2.93 -5.44
C CYS A 87 -1.50 -2.38 -6.19
N LEU A 88 -1.42 -2.29 -7.52
CA LEU A 88 -2.54 -1.86 -8.35
C LEU A 88 -3.65 -2.92 -8.43
N ALA A 89 -3.30 -4.18 -8.65
CA ALA A 89 -4.29 -5.24 -8.85
C ALA A 89 -5.00 -5.64 -7.54
N LEU A 90 -4.25 -5.85 -6.46
CA LEU A 90 -4.78 -6.44 -5.23
C LEU A 90 -5.13 -5.37 -4.19
N PRO A 91 -4.22 -4.61 -3.59
CA PRO A 91 -4.58 -3.59 -2.63
C PRO A 91 -5.52 -2.51 -3.18
N LEU A 92 -5.29 -2.02 -4.41
CA LEU A 92 -6.12 -0.95 -4.97
C LEU A 92 -7.42 -1.49 -5.56
N VAL A 93 -7.35 -2.28 -6.63
CA VAL A 93 -8.58 -2.67 -7.35
C VAL A 93 -9.42 -3.59 -6.47
N LEU A 94 -8.87 -4.70 -5.98
CA LEU A 94 -9.62 -5.62 -5.15
C LEU A 94 -9.92 -5.04 -3.77
N GLY A 95 -8.92 -4.46 -3.09
CA GLY A 95 -9.07 -3.93 -1.72
C GLY A 95 -9.85 -2.63 -1.68
N ALA A 96 -9.26 -1.55 -2.16
CA ALA A 96 -9.79 -0.20 -1.97
C ALA A 96 -11.02 0.12 -2.84
N TRP A 97 -11.11 -0.45 -4.05
CA TRP A 97 -12.23 -0.15 -4.95
C TRP A 97 -13.40 -1.13 -4.88
N VAL A 98 -13.20 -2.33 -4.34
CA VAL A 98 -14.25 -3.36 -4.24
C VAL A 98 -14.53 -3.76 -2.80
N VAL A 99 -13.59 -4.40 -2.11
CA VAL A 99 -13.84 -5.03 -0.80
C VAL A 99 -14.19 -3.99 0.28
N VAL A 100 -13.38 -2.94 0.41
CA VAL A 100 -13.60 -1.90 1.43
C VAL A 100 -14.94 -1.17 1.23
N PRO A 101 -15.29 -0.72 0.00
CA PRO A 101 -16.62 -0.15 -0.25
C PRO A 101 -17.76 -1.11 0.07
N LEU A 102 -17.67 -2.38 -0.31
CA LEU A 102 -18.70 -3.38 0.00
C LEU A 102 -18.92 -3.53 1.50
N ILE A 103 -17.84 -3.62 2.29
CA ILE A 103 -17.93 -3.74 3.77
C ILE A 103 -18.57 -2.50 4.39
N LYS A 104 -18.28 -1.30 3.83
CA LYS A 104 -18.78 -0.02 4.34
C LYS A 104 -20.14 0.40 3.78
N GLY A 105 -20.73 -0.38 2.88
CA GLY A 105 -21.96 -0.01 2.18
C GLY A 105 -21.81 1.21 1.25
N ASN A 106 -20.60 1.45 0.74
CA ASN A 106 -20.30 2.54 -0.18
C ASN A 106 -20.28 2.05 -1.64
N PRO A 107 -20.46 2.94 -2.63
CA PRO A 107 -20.30 2.60 -4.03
C PRO A 107 -18.87 2.12 -4.34
N MET A 108 -18.75 1.06 -5.14
CA MET A 108 -17.46 0.56 -5.65
C MET A 108 -16.86 1.53 -6.67
N PHE A 109 -15.56 1.33 -6.97
CA PHE A 109 -14.81 2.07 -7.99
C PHE A 109 -14.93 3.60 -7.84
N ALA A 110 -14.82 4.08 -6.59
CA ALA A 110 -14.92 5.51 -6.24
C ALA A 110 -16.21 6.17 -6.80
N ASN A 111 -17.30 5.41 -6.96
CA ASN A 111 -18.56 5.86 -7.57
C ASN A 111 -18.37 6.49 -8.96
N GLY A 112 -17.41 5.98 -9.75
CA GLY A 112 -17.08 6.52 -11.09
C GLY A 112 -16.34 7.86 -11.08
N ASN A 113 -15.88 8.34 -9.93
CA ASN A 113 -15.08 9.56 -9.85
C ASN A 113 -13.69 9.34 -10.44
N THR A 114 -13.51 9.73 -11.69
CA THR A 114 -12.26 9.53 -12.45
C THR A 114 -11.05 10.22 -11.80
N VAL A 115 -11.23 11.42 -11.21
CA VAL A 115 -10.16 12.14 -10.52
C VAL A 115 -9.67 11.35 -9.30
N ALA A 116 -10.61 10.82 -8.51
CA ALA A 116 -10.27 9.97 -7.36
C ALA A 116 -9.59 8.68 -7.79
N MET A 117 -10.00 8.08 -8.91
CA MET A 117 -9.38 6.87 -9.46
C MET A 117 -7.94 7.13 -9.93
N TRP A 118 -7.69 8.17 -10.72
CA TRP A 118 -6.35 8.53 -11.17
C TRP A 118 -5.42 8.85 -10.01
N ARG A 119 -5.92 9.60 -9.01
CA ARG A 119 -5.17 9.89 -7.80
C ARG A 119 -4.76 8.61 -7.06
N SER A 120 -5.68 7.68 -6.88
CA SER A 120 -5.38 6.41 -6.21
C SER A 120 -4.41 5.54 -7.02
N LEU A 121 -4.51 5.51 -8.35
CA LEU A 121 -3.51 4.85 -9.19
C LEU A 121 -2.10 5.39 -8.94
N GLY A 122 -1.93 6.71 -8.88
CA GLY A 122 -0.63 7.34 -8.57
C GLY A 122 -0.10 6.96 -7.18
N ILE A 123 -0.96 7.04 -6.15
CA ILE A 123 -0.59 6.71 -4.77
C ILE A 123 -0.14 5.25 -4.66
N TYR A 124 -0.88 4.30 -5.23
CA TYR A 124 -0.56 2.87 -5.13
C TYR A 124 0.63 2.47 -6.01
N THR A 125 0.86 3.16 -7.13
CA THR A 125 2.08 2.99 -7.94
C THR A 125 3.33 3.34 -7.13
N VAL A 126 3.34 4.51 -6.49
CA VAL A 126 4.47 4.96 -5.66
C VAL A 126 4.64 4.06 -4.43
N TRP A 127 3.54 3.60 -3.82
CA TRP A 127 3.62 2.61 -2.75
C TRP A 127 4.25 1.29 -3.22
N GLY A 128 3.92 0.79 -4.40
CA GLY A 128 4.54 -0.41 -4.98
C GLY A 128 6.06 -0.26 -5.16
N LEU A 129 6.53 0.91 -5.58
CA LEU A 129 7.96 1.21 -5.64
C LEU A 129 8.60 1.20 -4.25
N GLY A 130 7.94 1.79 -3.25
CA GLY A 130 8.38 1.77 -1.86
C GLY A 130 8.43 0.36 -1.27
N LEU A 131 7.42 -0.47 -1.56
CA LEU A 131 7.39 -1.88 -1.17
C LEU A 131 8.61 -2.64 -1.75
N ALA A 132 8.91 -2.47 -3.04
CA ALA A 132 10.06 -3.11 -3.66
C ALA A 132 11.39 -2.64 -3.05
N LEU A 133 11.51 -1.34 -2.74
CA LEU A 133 12.69 -0.77 -2.10
C LEU A 133 12.91 -1.37 -0.71
N PHE A 134 11.90 -1.37 0.15
CA PHE A 134 12.01 -1.91 1.50
C PHE A 134 12.17 -3.44 1.52
N TRP A 135 11.52 -4.15 0.59
CA TRP A 135 11.70 -5.60 0.45
C TRP A 135 13.15 -6.00 0.21
N ARG A 136 13.88 -5.22 -0.62
CA ARG A 136 15.32 -5.44 -0.88
C ARG A 136 16.22 -4.82 0.18
N GLY A 137 15.87 -3.63 0.66
CA GLY A 137 16.73 -2.83 1.53
C GLY A 137 16.81 -3.33 2.97
N LEU A 138 15.67 -3.71 3.57
CA LEU A 138 15.63 -4.14 4.97
C LEU A 138 16.59 -5.30 5.28
N PRO A 139 16.64 -6.40 4.50
CA PRO A 139 17.60 -7.48 4.79
C PRO A 139 19.07 -7.05 4.72
N LEU A 140 19.39 -6.06 3.89
CA LEU A 140 20.76 -5.55 3.77
C LEU A 140 21.17 -4.73 5.00
N MET A 141 20.22 -4.04 5.62
CA MET A 141 20.47 -3.26 6.84
C MET A 141 20.79 -4.17 8.03
N PHE A 142 20.12 -5.32 8.13
CA PHE A 142 20.34 -6.28 9.23
C PHE A 142 21.54 -7.22 9.02
N ARG A 143 22.12 -7.29 7.81
CA ARG A 143 23.35 -8.08 7.54
C ARG A 143 24.62 -7.35 7.91
N ARG A 144 24.56 -6.05 8.19
CA ARG A 144 25.74 -5.20 8.50
C ARG A 144 25.96 -4.99 10.00
N GLY A 145 25.15 -5.59 10.84
CA GLY A 145 25.33 -5.70 12.29
C GLY A 145 25.71 -7.13 12.67
#